data_3076885f0f03642ad22c597424e96d1c
#
_entry.id   3076885f0f03642ad22c597424e96d1c
#
_cell.length_a   1.000
_cell.length_b   1.000
_cell.length_c   1.000
_cell.angle_alpha   90.00
_cell.angle_beta   90.00
_cell.angle_gamma   90.00
#
_symmetry.space_group_name_H-M   'P 1'
#
loop_
_entity.id
_entity.type
_entity.pdbx_description
1 polymer ?
#
loop_
_entity_poly.entity_id
_entity_poly.type
_entity_poly.pdbx_seq_one_letter_code
_entity_poly.pdbx_strand_id
1 'polypeptide(L)' 'MTKTDENLKAAFAGESQANRKYLAFAKAADAEVFPQVAKLFRVAAEAETIHALNNLRVMGQVKSTADNLVLLS' A
#
# COMPACT_ATOMS: atom_id res chain seq x y z
N MET A 1 8.28 22.27 0.02
CA MET A 1 8.12 20.92 -0.54
C MET A 1 8.15 20.99 -2.05
N THR A 2 8.91 20.11 -2.70
CA THR A 2 9.00 20.10 -4.16
C THR A 2 7.77 19.41 -4.76
N LYS A 3 7.56 19.66 -6.04
CA LYS A 3 6.48 18.99 -6.79
C LYS A 3 6.70 17.46 -6.81
N THR A 4 7.95 17.01 -6.87
CA THR A 4 8.30 15.59 -6.82
C THR A 4 7.88 14.99 -5.47
N ASP A 5 8.12 15.67 -4.37
CA ASP A 5 7.71 15.21 -3.04
C ASP A 5 6.20 15.12 -2.94
N GLU A 6 5.49 16.09 -3.49
CA GLU A 6 4.03 16.09 -3.51
C GLU A 6 3.49 14.92 -4.33
N ASN A 7 4.12 14.64 -5.47
CA ASN A 7 3.73 13.52 -6.33
C ASN A 7 3.97 12.18 -5.64
N LEU A 8 5.09 12.03 -4.92
CA LEU A 8 5.38 10.81 -4.18
C LEU A 8 4.38 10.57 -3.06
N LYS A 9 3.99 11.64 -2.34
CA LYS A 9 2.96 11.53 -1.30
C LYS A 9 1.62 11.10 -1.88
N ALA A 10 1.23 11.71 -3.01
CA ALA A 10 -0.03 11.38 -3.67
C ALA A 10 -0.01 9.93 -4.16
N ALA A 11 1.10 9.48 -4.73
CA ALA A 11 1.26 8.10 -5.19
C ALA A 11 1.16 7.12 -4.02
N PHE A 12 1.85 7.40 -2.91
CA PHE A 12 1.80 6.55 -1.72
C PHE A 12 0.36 6.43 -1.18
N ALA A 13 -0.34 7.55 -1.09
CA ALA A 13 -1.73 7.56 -0.60
C ALA A 13 -2.64 6.76 -1.52
N GLY A 14 -2.54 6.95 -2.83
CA GLY A 14 -3.35 6.24 -3.81
C GLY A 14 -3.09 4.74 -3.83
N GLU A 15 -1.82 4.35 -3.79
CA GLU A 15 -1.42 2.93 -3.78
C GLU A 15 -1.84 2.24 -2.49
N SER A 16 -1.74 2.95 -1.35
CA SER A 16 -2.17 2.41 -0.06
C SER A 16 -3.68 2.20 -0.02
N GLN A 17 -4.45 3.13 -0.56
CA GLN A 17 -5.90 2.98 -0.69
C GLN A 17 -6.26 1.81 -1.60
N ALA A 18 -5.61 1.70 -2.75
CA ALA A 18 -5.85 0.62 -3.69
C ALA A 18 -5.55 -0.74 -3.05
N ASN A 19 -4.45 -0.83 -2.29
CA ASN A 19 -4.09 -2.05 -1.57
C ASN A 19 -5.23 -2.50 -0.65
N ARG A 20 -5.76 -1.59 0.15
CA ARG A 20 -6.85 -1.91 1.08
C ARG A 20 -8.13 -2.32 0.36
N LYS A 21 -8.46 -1.63 -0.72
CA LYS A 21 -9.63 -1.98 -1.53
C LYS A 21 -9.50 -3.36 -2.15
N TYR A 22 -8.34 -3.68 -2.72
CA TYR A 22 -8.11 -4.99 -3.33
C TYR A 22 -8.19 -6.12 -2.31
N LEU A 23 -7.69 -5.91 -1.10
CA LEU A 23 -7.80 -6.92 -0.03
C LEU A 23 -9.27 -7.14 0.36
N ALA A 24 -10.05 -6.07 0.45
CA ALA A 24 -11.48 -6.18 0.74
C ALA A 24 -12.23 -6.89 -0.41
N PHE A 25 -11.87 -6.57 -1.65
CA PHE A 25 -12.47 -7.20 -2.84
C PHE A 25 -12.14 -8.69 -2.89
N ALA A 26 -10.92 -9.06 -2.48
CA ALA A 26 -10.54 -10.48 -2.42
C ALA A 26 -11.39 -11.22 -1.40
N LYS A 27 -11.64 -10.64 -0.23
CA LYS A 27 -12.50 -11.25 0.79
C LYS A 27 -13.93 -11.42 0.27
N ALA A 28 -14.45 -10.42 -0.40
CA ALA A 28 -15.79 -10.49 -0.99
C ALA A 28 -15.87 -11.60 -2.05
N ALA A 29 -14.86 -11.70 -2.90
CA ALA A 29 -14.80 -12.72 -3.94
C ALA A 29 -14.75 -14.13 -3.33
N ASP A 30 -14.00 -14.33 -2.24
CA ASP A 30 -13.98 -15.60 -1.53
C ASP A 30 -15.36 -15.95 -0.97
N ALA A 31 -16.02 -14.98 -0.36
CA ALA A 31 -17.36 -15.19 0.22
C ALA A 31 -18.40 -15.56 -0.85
N GLU A 32 -18.25 -15.04 -2.05
CA GLU A 32 -19.12 -15.31 -3.19
C GLU A 32 -18.68 -16.53 -3.99
N VAL A 33 -17.65 -17.23 -3.54
CA VAL A 33 -17.11 -18.45 -4.16
C VAL A 33 -16.53 -18.19 -5.55
N PHE A 34 -15.76 -17.11 -5.67
CA PHE A 34 -14.98 -16.79 -6.87
C PHE A 34 -13.48 -16.84 -6.54
N PRO A 35 -12.89 -18.03 -6.31
CA PRO A 35 -11.51 -18.13 -5.82
C PRO A 35 -10.45 -17.58 -6.78
N GLN A 36 -10.68 -17.68 -8.10
CA GLN A 36 -9.73 -17.15 -9.08
C GLN A 36 -9.73 -15.62 -9.09
N VAL A 37 -10.90 -15.02 -8.93
CA VAL A 37 -11.04 -13.57 -8.82
C VAL A 37 -10.37 -13.07 -7.54
N ALA A 38 -10.60 -13.78 -6.42
CA ALA A 38 -9.96 -13.45 -5.14
C ALA A 38 -8.43 -13.46 -5.26
N LYS A 39 -7.90 -14.48 -5.94
CA LYS A 39 -6.45 -14.58 -6.17
C LYS A 39 -5.92 -13.41 -6.98
N LEU A 40 -6.64 -12.99 -8.01
CA LEU A 40 -6.27 -11.84 -8.83
C LEU A 40 -6.20 -10.57 -7.98
N PHE A 41 -7.19 -10.32 -7.14
CA PHE A 41 -7.18 -9.15 -6.25
C PHE A 41 -6.02 -9.21 -5.25
N ARG A 42 -5.66 -10.38 -4.73
CA ARG A 42 -4.52 -10.51 -3.82
C ARG A 42 -3.21 -10.20 -4.51
N VAL A 43 -3.04 -10.64 -5.75
CA VAL A 43 -1.83 -10.31 -6.54
C VAL A 43 -1.76 -8.80 -6.78
N ALA A 44 -2.88 -8.18 -7.13
CA ALA A 44 -2.93 -6.73 -7.31
C ALA A 44 -2.60 -5.98 -6.02
N ALA A 45 -3.13 -6.46 -4.87
CA ALA A 45 -2.83 -5.87 -3.57
C ALA A 45 -1.35 -5.96 -3.24
N GLU A 46 -0.71 -7.10 -3.53
CA GLU A 46 0.71 -7.29 -3.27
C GLU A 46 1.56 -6.33 -4.11
N ALA A 47 1.20 -6.13 -5.38
CA ALA A 47 1.89 -5.17 -6.24
C ALA A 47 1.80 -3.75 -5.66
N GLU A 48 0.62 -3.35 -5.16
CA GLU A 48 0.45 -2.03 -4.54
C GLU A 48 1.25 -1.90 -3.24
N THR A 49 1.38 -3.00 -2.48
CA THR A 49 2.23 -3.02 -1.29
C THR A 49 3.68 -2.71 -1.65
N ILE A 50 4.20 -3.36 -2.68
CA ILE A 50 5.57 -3.14 -3.14
C ILE A 50 5.77 -1.69 -3.56
N HIS A 51 4.83 -1.12 -4.34
CA HIS A 51 4.91 0.27 -4.79
C HIS A 51 4.87 1.24 -3.61
N ALA A 52 3.96 1.02 -2.66
CA ALA A 52 3.83 1.89 -1.50
C ALA A 52 5.10 1.87 -0.63
N LEU A 53 5.66 0.69 -0.39
CA LEU A 53 6.89 0.57 0.40
C LEU A 53 8.08 1.24 -0.30
N ASN A 54 8.17 1.11 -1.63
CA ASN A 54 9.20 1.80 -2.39
C ASN A 54 9.05 3.32 -2.29
N ASN A 55 7.82 3.82 -2.37
CA ASN A 55 7.57 5.25 -2.24
C ASN A 55 7.96 5.77 -0.87
N LEU A 56 7.64 5.03 0.21
CA LEU A 56 8.07 5.40 1.56
C LEU A 56 9.58 5.54 1.66
N ARG A 57 10.29 4.58 1.08
CA ARG A 57 11.76 4.58 1.13
C ARG A 57 12.33 5.76 0.34
N VAL A 58 11.80 6.02 -0.86
CA VAL A 58 12.26 7.13 -1.69
C VAL A 58 12.00 8.47 -1.02
N MET A 59 10.88 8.60 -0.29
CA MET A 59 10.56 9.81 0.46
C MET A 59 11.38 9.97 1.74
N GLY A 60 12.21 8.97 2.11
CA GLY A 60 12.98 9.01 3.34
C GLY A 60 12.14 8.85 4.60
N GLN A 61 11.00 8.21 4.50
CA GLN A 61 10.07 8.04 5.63
C GLN A 61 10.40 6.81 6.49
N VAL A 62 11.24 5.91 6.00
CA VAL A 62 11.70 4.75 6.77
C VAL A 62 13.05 5.10 7.36
N LYS A 63 13.08 5.38 8.65
CA LYS A 63 14.26 5.87 9.35
C LYS A 63 14.83 4.77 10.25
N SER A 64 15.58 5.15 11.28
CA SER A 64 16.07 4.20 12.26
C SER A 64 14.90 3.62 13.08
N THR A 65 15.12 2.48 13.69
CA THR A 65 14.10 1.88 14.54
C THR A 65 13.70 2.83 15.67
N ALA A 66 14.67 3.52 16.27
CA ALA A 66 14.37 4.48 17.34
C ALA A 66 13.45 5.60 16.83
N ASP A 67 13.75 6.16 15.67
CA ASP A 67 12.92 7.23 15.09
C ASP A 67 11.53 6.70 14.71
N ASN A 68 11.48 5.51 14.14
CA ASN A 68 10.19 4.92 13.72
C ASN A 68 9.28 4.64 14.91
N LEU A 69 9.87 4.23 16.04
CA LEU A 69 9.10 3.95 17.26
C LEU A 69 8.38 5.17 17.81
N VAL A 70 8.88 6.37 17.52
CA VAL A 70 8.25 7.62 17.98
C VAL A 70 6.82 7.72 17.48
N LEU A 71 6.52 7.17 16.31
CA LEU A 71 5.17 7.22 15.74
C LEU A 71 4.14 6.41 16.52
N LEU A 72 4.59 5.52 17.42
CA LEU A 72 3.70 4.73 18.26
C LEU A 72 3.31 5.46 19.55
N SER A 73 3.96 6.58 19.84
CA SER A 73 3.76 7.33 21.09
C SER A 73 2.46 8.10 21.11
#